data_a853a01bdf0199664ee8d3ea66562cbb
#
_entry.id   a853a01bdf0199664ee8d3ea66562cbb
#
_cell.length_a   1.000
_cell.length_b   1.000
_cell.length_c   1.000
_cell.angle_alpha   90.00
_cell.angle_beta   90.00
_cell.angle_gamma   90.00
#
_symmetry.space_group_name_H-M   'P 1'
#
loop_
_entity.id
_entity.type
_entity.pdbx_description
1 polymer ?
#
loop_
_entity_poly.entity_id
_entity_poly.type
_entity_poly.pdbx_seq_one_letter_code
_entity_poly.pdbx_strand_id
1 'polypeptide(L)'
;MTIRACHALILSVLLFSCSSGTGPTSGVLNVKLSSLRSDDGAVLFTISGGPVESVEAVSGTVRSAQIDANTLHVVITGNLSAGTIARVRIADASQASRYSIAVNQVAARSTYVERDPGQYSITLAP
;
A
#
# COMPACT_ATOMS: atom_id res chain seq x y z
N MET A 1 -58.57 -27.85 -46.39
CA MET A 1 -57.40 -28.47 -45.80
C MET A 1 -56.61 -27.39 -45.10
N THR A 2 -56.64 -27.37 -43.84
CA THR A 2 -56.00 -26.34 -43.02
C THR A 2 -54.72 -26.88 -42.44
N ILE A 3 -53.61 -26.28 -42.86
CA ILE A 3 -52.30 -26.55 -42.31
C ILE A 3 -52.15 -25.69 -41.08
N ARG A 4 -52.12 -26.33 -39.93
CA ARG A 4 -51.83 -25.66 -38.66
C ARG A 4 -50.31 -25.63 -38.49
N ALA A 5 -49.76 -24.45 -38.64
CA ALA A 5 -48.35 -24.21 -38.30
C ALA A 5 -48.18 -24.13 -36.77
N CYS A 6 -47.48 -25.08 -36.22
CA CYS A 6 -47.02 -25.02 -34.83
C CYS A 6 -45.87 -24.00 -34.74
N HIS A 7 -46.13 -22.88 -34.10
CA HIS A 7 -45.08 -21.98 -33.70
C HIS A 7 -44.48 -22.48 -32.40
N ALA A 8 -43.32 -23.07 -32.48
CA ALA A 8 -42.50 -23.39 -31.31
C ALA A 8 -41.85 -22.08 -30.84
N LEU A 9 -42.36 -21.58 -29.74
CA LEU A 9 -41.78 -20.44 -29.05
C LEU A 9 -40.53 -20.92 -28.28
N ILE A 10 -39.37 -20.71 -28.87
CA ILE A 10 -38.09 -20.96 -28.18
C ILE A 10 -37.85 -19.80 -27.22
N LEU A 11 -38.15 -20.04 -25.96
CA LEU A 11 -37.85 -19.12 -24.87
C LEU A 11 -36.35 -19.23 -24.57
N SER A 12 -35.55 -18.35 -25.19
CA SER A 12 -34.14 -18.20 -24.89
C SER A 12 -34.00 -17.58 -23.48
N VAL A 13 -33.77 -18.43 -22.51
CA VAL A 13 -33.37 -17.98 -21.18
C VAL A 13 -31.92 -17.49 -21.28
N LEU A 14 -31.75 -16.18 -21.41
CA LEU A 14 -30.47 -15.52 -21.23
C LEU A 14 -30.12 -15.61 -19.73
N LEU A 15 -29.32 -16.59 -19.39
CA LEU A 15 -28.65 -16.64 -18.11
C LEU A 15 -27.61 -15.51 -18.09
N PHE A 16 -28.00 -14.36 -17.59
CA PHE A 16 -27.05 -13.37 -17.11
C PHE A 16 -26.36 -13.95 -15.88
N SER A 17 -25.28 -14.66 -16.10
CA SER A 17 -24.34 -14.94 -15.02
C SER A 17 -23.71 -13.60 -14.66
N CYS A 18 -24.28 -12.92 -13.68
CA CYS A 18 -23.56 -11.91 -12.94
C CYS A 18 -22.41 -12.62 -12.23
N SER A 19 -21.25 -12.71 -12.89
CA SER A 19 -20.02 -12.98 -12.21
C SER A 19 -19.76 -11.75 -11.34
N SER A 20 -20.20 -11.80 -10.08
CA SER A 20 -19.67 -10.93 -9.05
C SER A 20 -18.18 -11.28 -8.97
N GLY A 21 -17.35 -10.52 -9.69
CA GLY A 21 -15.93 -10.73 -9.69
C GLY A 21 -15.42 -10.52 -8.28
N THR A 22 -15.06 -11.60 -7.58
CA THR A 22 -14.27 -11.55 -6.37
C THR A 22 -12.83 -11.28 -6.77
N GLY A 23 -12.61 -10.10 -7.38
CA GLY A 23 -11.28 -9.60 -7.66
C GLY A 23 -10.60 -9.16 -6.35
N PRO A 24 -9.27 -9.01 -6.34
CA PRO A 24 -8.55 -8.52 -5.18
C PRO A 24 -9.08 -7.14 -4.79
N THR A 25 -9.30 -6.94 -3.50
CA THR A 25 -9.68 -5.64 -2.95
C THR A 25 -8.42 -4.91 -2.50
N SER A 26 -8.25 -3.67 -2.92
CA SER A 26 -7.13 -2.85 -2.47
C SER A 26 -7.16 -2.63 -0.96
N GLY A 27 -6.00 -2.52 -0.37
CA GLY A 27 -5.84 -2.26 1.06
C GLY A 27 -4.89 -1.10 1.32
N VAL A 28 -4.96 -0.59 2.54
CA VAL A 28 -4.05 0.45 3.03
C VAL A 28 -3.29 -0.09 4.24
N LEU A 29 -1.96 0.03 4.19
CA LEU A 29 -1.08 -0.28 5.29
C LEU A 29 -0.56 1.02 5.90
N ASN A 30 -0.65 1.14 7.21
CA ASN A 30 -0.10 2.28 7.94
C ASN A 30 1.37 2.01 8.27
N VAL A 31 2.21 2.97 7.94
CA VAL A 31 3.63 2.96 8.32
C VAL A 31 3.75 3.63 9.68
N LYS A 32 4.09 2.86 10.69
CA LYS A 32 4.26 3.35 12.06
C LYS A 32 5.72 3.41 12.44
N LEU A 33 6.17 4.59 12.82
CA LEU A 33 7.51 4.84 13.32
C LEU A 33 7.49 4.84 14.85
N SER A 34 8.40 4.10 15.45
CA SER A 34 8.72 4.16 16.86
C SER A 34 10.03 4.89 17.05
N SER A 35 10.01 5.99 17.76
CA SER A 35 11.17 6.83 18.03
C SER A 35 11.08 7.42 19.42
N LEU A 36 12.20 7.50 20.09
CA LEU A 36 12.34 8.20 21.38
C LEU A 36 12.56 9.72 21.19
N ARG A 37 12.63 10.17 19.93
CA ARG A 37 12.92 11.55 19.59
C ARG A 37 11.74 12.20 18.90
N SER A 38 11.60 13.51 19.05
CA SER A 38 10.54 14.31 18.43
C SER A 38 11.06 15.29 17.37
N ASP A 39 12.36 15.24 17.07
CA ASP A 39 13.05 16.17 16.18
C ASP A 39 13.64 15.48 14.93
N ASP A 40 13.05 14.36 14.51
CA ASP A 40 13.40 13.71 13.27
C ASP A 40 12.86 14.49 12.08
N GLY A 41 13.68 14.60 11.03
CA GLY A 41 13.37 15.40 9.85
C GLY A 41 13.28 14.61 8.56
N ALA A 42 13.89 13.43 8.52
CA ALA A 42 13.84 12.55 7.36
C ALA A 42 13.98 11.09 7.78
N VAL A 43 13.22 10.24 7.13
CA VAL A 43 13.31 8.79 7.29
C VAL A 43 13.33 8.15 5.90
N LEU A 44 14.37 7.37 5.63
CA LEU A 44 14.46 6.49 4.47
C LEU A 44 14.15 5.07 4.92
N PHE A 45 13.18 4.45 4.27
CA PHE A 45 12.82 3.07 4.53
C PHE A 45 12.58 2.30 3.24
N THR A 46 12.66 0.99 3.32
CA THR A 46 12.40 0.07 2.22
C THR A 46 11.17 -0.76 2.53
N ILE A 47 10.25 -0.83 1.58
CA ILE A 47 9.11 -1.73 1.59
C ILE A 47 9.40 -2.83 0.58
N SER A 48 9.23 -4.08 1.00
CA SER A 48 9.44 -5.26 0.16
C SER A 48 8.32 -6.28 0.34
N GLY A 49 8.23 -7.23 -0.58
CA GLY A 49 7.28 -8.34 -0.51
C GLY A 49 6.15 -8.30 -1.52
N GLY A 50 5.98 -7.20 -2.25
CA GLY A 50 4.96 -7.08 -3.28
C GLY A 50 4.90 -5.69 -3.89
N PRO A 51 4.07 -5.51 -4.92
CA PRO A 51 3.89 -4.22 -5.57
C PRO A 51 3.15 -3.23 -4.66
N VAL A 52 3.57 -1.96 -4.72
CA VAL A 52 2.95 -0.84 -4.02
C VAL A 52 2.33 0.09 -5.07
N GLU A 53 1.05 0.41 -4.92
CA GLU A 53 0.35 1.31 -5.82
C GLU A 53 0.68 2.78 -5.55
N SER A 54 0.70 3.16 -4.27
CA SER A 54 0.99 4.55 -3.86
C SER A 54 1.46 4.61 -2.42
N VAL A 55 2.20 5.68 -2.11
CA VAL A 55 2.58 6.04 -0.74
C VAL A 55 2.21 7.49 -0.51
N GLU A 56 1.52 7.75 0.59
CA GLU A 56 1.15 9.10 1.03
C GLU A 56 1.78 9.38 2.38
N ALA A 57 2.41 10.54 2.52
CA ALA A 57 2.86 11.02 3.82
C ALA A 57 1.67 11.55 4.63
N VAL A 58 1.65 11.25 5.93
CA VAL A 58 0.66 11.82 6.86
C VAL A 58 0.95 13.31 7.05
N SER A 59 2.24 13.67 7.14
CA SER A 59 2.70 15.05 7.14
C SER A 59 4.05 15.14 6.43
N GLY A 60 4.36 16.28 5.87
CA GLY A 60 5.59 16.48 5.11
C GLY A 60 5.50 15.99 3.67
N THR A 61 6.64 15.66 3.11
CA THR A 61 6.79 15.30 1.70
C THR A 61 7.28 13.87 1.57
N VAL A 62 6.69 13.13 0.63
CA VAL A 62 7.11 11.77 0.27
C VAL A 62 7.76 11.75 -1.11
N ARG A 63 8.84 10.99 -1.22
CA ARG A 63 9.46 10.60 -2.48
C ARG A 63 9.73 9.11 -2.46
N SER A 64 9.55 8.46 -3.59
CA SER A 64 9.79 7.02 -3.71
C SER A 64 10.53 6.69 -4.98
N ALA A 65 11.27 5.58 -4.93
CA ALA A 65 11.98 5.02 -6.08
C ALA A 65 11.74 3.52 -6.12
N GLN A 66 11.21 3.05 -7.24
CA GLN A 66 11.03 1.63 -7.48
C GLN A 66 12.38 1.00 -7.79
N ILE A 67 12.77 -0.01 -7.01
CA ILE A 67 14.03 -0.75 -7.19
C ILE A 67 13.81 -1.95 -8.10
N ASP A 68 12.77 -2.73 -7.79
CA ASP A 68 12.27 -3.83 -8.62
C ASP A 68 10.76 -3.97 -8.44
N ALA A 69 10.14 -4.98 -9.03
CA ALA A 69 8.69 -5.18 -8.98
C ALA A 69 8.13 -5.31 -7.55
N ASN A 70 8.96 -5.69 -6.59
CA ASN A 70 8.55 -6.00 -5.22
C ASN A 70 9.28 -5.17 -4.15
N THR A 71 10.07 -4.18 -4.55
CA THR A 71 10.90 -3.39 -3.63
C THR A 71 10.81 -1.91 -3.95
N LEU A 72 10.42 -1.13 -2.97
CA LEU A 72 10.27 0.32 -3.05
C LEU A 72 11.08 1.00 -1.96
N HIS A 73 11.93 1.94 -2.34
CA HIS A 73 12.56 2.88 -1.40
C HIS A 73 11.69 4.11 -1.23
N VAL A 74 11.48 4.53 0.01
CA VAL A 74 10.65 5.69 0.34
C VAL A 74 11.40 6.62 1.28
N VAL A 75 11.39 7.90 0.97
CA VAL A 75 11.89 8.97 1.84
C VAL A 75 10.72 9.85 2.25
N ILE A 76 10.56 10.08 3.54
CA ILE A 76 9.63 11.07 4.06
C ILE A 76 10.42 12.14 4.79
N THR A 77 10.16 13.39 4.44
CA THR A 77 10.78 14.55 5.05
C THR A 77 9.73 15.47 5.67
N GLY A 78 10.05 16.07 6.79
CA GLY A 78 9.15 16.97 7.51
C GLY A 78 9.33 16.88 9.01
N ASN A 79 8.27 17.20 9.74
CA ASN A 79 8.24 17.05 11.20
C ASN A 79 7.78 15.64 11.53
N LEU A 80 8.73 14.76 11.75
CA LEU A 80 8.45 13.36 12.03
C LEU A 80 8.52 13.07 13.53
N SER A 81 7.53 12.36 14.01
CA SER A 81 7.45 11.88 15.39
C SER A 81 6.88 10.47 15.41
N ALA A 82 6.94 9.82 16.56
CA ALA A 82 6.37 8.49 16.76
C ALA A 82 4.89 8.44 16.34
N GLY A 83 4.47 7.35 15.74
CA GLY A 83 3.12 7.14 15.23
C GLY A 83 3.09 6.87 13.73
N THR A 84 1.92 7.00 13.13
CA THR A 84 1.75 6.80 11.69
C THR A 84 2.36 7.95 10.91
N ILE A 85 3.36 7.66 10.08
CA ILE A 85 4.05 8.66 9.24
C ILE A 85 3.64 8.61 7.78
N ALA A 86 3.13 7.47 7.33
CA ALA A 86 2.69 7.28 5.94
C ALA A 86 1.59 6.23 5.83
N ARG A 87 0.91 6.25 4.70
CA ARG A 87 -0.04 5.22 4.28
C ARG A 87 0.39 4.65 2.95
N VAL A 88 0.39 3.35 2.86
CA VAL A 88 0.80 2.58 1.68
C VAL A 88 -0.42 1.88 1.10
N ARG A 89 -0.73 2.14 -0.16
CA ARG A 89 -1.80 1.43 -0.86
C ARG A 89 -1.24 0.24 -1.60
N ILE A 90 -1.86 -0.91 -1.40
CA ILE A 90 -1.55 -2.16 -2.08
C ILE A 90 -2.78 -2.66 -2.84
N ALA A 91 -2.55 -3.38 -3.94
CA ALA A 91 -3.63 -3.84 -4.82
C ALA A 91 -4.50 -4.93 -4.19
N ASP A 92 -3.95 -5.70 -3.27
CA ASP A 92 -4.62 -6.85 -2.67
C ASP A 92 -4.40 -6.88 -1.15
N ALA A 93 -5.44 -6.50 -0.41
CA ALA A 93 -5.43 -6.48 1.04
C ALA A 93 -5.17 -7.85 1.68
N SER A 94 -5.55 -8.95 1.00
CA SER A 94 -5.30 -10.31 1.47
C SER A 94 -3.81 -10.68 1.49
N GLN A 95 -2.98 -9.93 0.77
CA GLN A 95 -1.53 -10.11 0.69
C GLN A 95 -0.75 -9.23 1.67
N ALA A 96 -1.43 -8.52 2.56
CA ALA A 96 -0.80 -7.57 3.50
C ALA A 96 0.34 -8.20 4.32
N SER A 97 0.21 -9.45 4.73
CA SER A 97 1.21 -10.19 5.51
C SER A 97 2.51 -10.48 4.75
N ARG A 98 2.52 -10.35 3.43
CA ARG A 98 3.71 -10.55 2.58
C ARG A 98 4.67 -9.36 2.60
N TYR A 99 4.15 -8.19 2.97
CA TYR A 99 4.93 -6.96 2.97
C TYR A 99 5.77 -6.86 4.24
N SER A 100 6.99 -6.40 4.08
CA SER A 100 7.91 -6.07 5.16
C SER A 100 8.47 -4.67 4.96
N ILE A 101 8.96 -4.08 6.04
CA ILE A 101 9.51 -2.73 6.04
C ILE A 101 10.75 -2.67 6.91
N ALA A 102 11.73 -1.89 6.49
CA ALA A 102 12.97 -1.68 7.25
C ALA A 102 13.41 -0.23 7.16
N VAL A 103 13.86 0.34 8.27
CA VAL A 103 14.50 1.66 8.31
C VAL A 103 15.92 1.52 7.77
N ASN A 104 16.29 2.39 6.84
CA ASN A 104 17.63 2.45 6.28
C ASN A 104 18.43 3.62 6.85
N GLN A 105 17.80 4.81 6.90
CA GLN A 105 18.44 6.02 7.39
C GLN A 105 17.45 6.92 8.09
N VAL A 106 17.91 7.65 9.09
CA VAL A 106 17.16 8.70 9.77
C VAL A 106 18.06 9.91 9.96
N ALA A 107 17.52 11.10 9.74
CA ALA A 107 18.24 12.36 9.94
C ALA A 107 17.46 13.32 10.83
N ALA A 108 18.17 14.08 11.64
CA ALA A 108 17.61 15.14 12.47
C ALA A 108 17.04 16.27 11.61
N ARG A 109 15.97 16.90 12.10
CA ARG A 109 15.23 17.92 11.34
C ARG A 109 16.02 19.21 11.09
N SER A 110 16.71 19.72 12.07
CA SER A 110 17.35 21.03 11.98
C SER A 110 18.79 20.99 11.52
N THR A 111 19.47 19.88 11.78
CA THR A 111 20.92 19.75 11.49
C THR A 111 21.20 18.79 10.33
N TYR A 112 20.21 18.00 9.92
CA TYR A 112 20.33 16.90 8.94
C TYR A 112 21.41 15.88 9.29
N VAL A 113 21.81 15.84 10.56
CA VAL A 113 22.76 14.84 11.04
C VAL A 113 22.10 13.47 11.01
N GLU A 114 22.78 12.51 10.42
CA GLU A 114 22.35 11.12 10.38
C GLU A 114 22.32 10.53 11.79
N ARG A 115 21.29 9.76 12.07
CA ARG A 115 21.09 9.05 13.33
C ARG A 115 21.22 7.56 13.10
N ASP A 116 21.55 6.82 14.15
CA ASP A 116 21.63 5.37 14.09
C ASP A 116 20.23 4.77 13.84
N PRO A 117 20.01 4.13 12.69
CA PRO A 117 18.72 3.51 12.37
C PRO A 117 18.35 2.36 13.32
N GLY A 118 19.31 1.77 14.01
CA GLY A 118 19.07 0.73 15.01
C GLY A 118 18.30 1.21 16.25
N GLN A 119 18.22 2.51 16.47
CA GLN A 119 17.42 3.11 17.55
C GLN A 119 15.94 3.34 17.17
N TYR A 120 15.59 3.02 15.94
CA TYR A 120 14.24 3.20 15.40
C TYR A 120 13.63 1.85 15.08
N SER A 121 12.34 1.73 15.25
CA SER A 121 11.59 0.64 14.67
C SER A 121 10.47 1.18 13.79
N ILE A 122 10.20 0.46 12.72
CA ILE A 122 9.16 0.80 11.77
C ILE A 122 8.33 -0.46 11.48
N THR A 123 7.03 -0.29 11.41
CA THR A 123 6.10 -1.40 11.18
C THR A 123 5.05 -1.04 10.15
N LEU A 124 4.54 -2.05 9.44
CA LEU A 124 3.35 -1.97 8.61
C LEU A 124 2.17 -2.58 9.36
N ALA A 125 1.07 -1.87 9.43
CA ALA A 125 -0.17 -2.34 10.04
C ALA A 125 -1.36 -2.01 9.14
N PRO A 126 -2.29 -2.95 8.96
CA PRO A 126 -3.54 -2.70 8.24
C PRO A 126 -4.43 -1.65 8.89
#